data_13d42d37873c9d079f210c78ae6466a0
#
_entry.id   13d42d37873c9d079f210c78ae6466a0
#
_cell.length_a   1.000
_cell.length_b   1.000
_cell.length_c   1.000
_cell.angle_alpha   90.00
_cell.angle_beta   90.00
_cell.angle_gamma   90.00
#
_symmetry.space_group_name_H-M   'P 1'
#
loop_
_entity.id
_entity.type
_entity.pdbx_description
1 polymer ?
#
loop_
_entity_poly.entity_id
_entity_poly.type
_entity_poly.pdbx_seq_one_letter_code
_entity_poly.pdbx_strand_id
1 'polypeptide(L)'
;MGKFINTATGTISPDQLGRTLIHEHVFVEYGGPSADCLPSGRKFSAIAARCAGFGKGIRTYGVATVVDPTTVDLGRNPLLLAEVAARTGLTIICATGIYSTGAYMKIRRELGGGIDAVSELFIQELTEGIDDTRIKAGIIKVVTGHPVIIEEERELLLAAARASVATGAPIITHTEGVLGVEQQKILGDAGVPPHRIIIGHSCLSRDFDYHQRIVRGDSYVAFDRFGMPDMPDETRAASLQKLLDAGYASRLMVSHDSVWYWANGPSIGTGAYKNWVPTNFFERVIPMLRFGGATDEQFETMLTENPRRFFAGGTPQ
;
A
#
# COMPACT_ATOMS: atom_id res chain seq x y z
N MET A 1 13.76 14.50 17.41
CA MET A 1 12.78 13.49 17.90
C MET A 1 12.58 12.48 16.79
N GLY A 2 12.75 11.18 17.06
CA GLY A 2 12.53 10.13 16.06
C GLY A 2 11.07 10.18 15.56
N LYS A 3 10.87 10.03 14.24
CA LYS A 3 9.52 9.95 13.67
C LYS A 3 8.87 8.63 14.12
N PHE A 4 7.67 8.69 14.64
CA PHE A 4 6.86 7.52 14.93
C PHE A 4 5.94 7.21 13.75
N ILE A 5 5.62 5.92 13.58
CA ILE A 5 4.70 5.40 12.56
C ILE A 5 3.42 4.98 13.28
N ASN A 6 2.28 5.50 12.85
CA ASN A 6 0.98 5.05 13.34
C ASN A 6 0.67 3.64 12.82
N THR A 7 0.14 2.80 13.68
CA THR A 7 -0.29 1.43 13.38
C THR A 7 -1.66 1.16 13.96
N ALA A 8 -2.28 0.06 13.58
CA ALA A 8 -3.58 -0.33 14.12
C ALA A 8 -3.59 -0.58 15.65
N THR A 9 -2.42 -0.76 16.27
CA THR A 9 -2.28 -1.06 17.70
C THR A 9 -1.47 -0.03 18.48
N GLY A 10 -1.20 1.14 17.89
CA GLY A 10 -0.42 2.21 18.52
C GLY A 10 0.64 2.77 17.59
N THR A 11 1.81 3.12 18.11
CA THR A 11 2.91 3.70 17.33
C THR A 11 4.19 2.91 17.51
N ILE A 12 5.00 2.86 16.44
CA ILE A 12 6.33 2.23 16.45
C ILE A 12 7.39 3.18 15.89
N SER A 13 8.66 2.92 16.17
CA SER A 13 9.76 3.56 15.44
C SER A 13 10.00 2.84 14.09
N PRO A 14 10.58 3.52 13.08
CA PRO A 14 10.92 2.87 11.81
C PRO A 14 11.81 1.63 11.95
N ASP A 15 12.68 1.58 12.95
CA ASP A 15 13.57 0.44 13.20
C ASP A 15 12.83 -0.80 13.72
N GLN A 16 11.57 -0.67 14.14
CA GLN A 16 10.72 -1.76 14.60
C GLN A 16 9.89 -2.40 13.48
N LEU A 17 9.95 -1.86 12.24
CA LEU A 17 9.17 -2.40 11.12
C LEU A 17 9.54 -3.84 10.78
N GLY A 18 10.82 -4.17 10.74
CA GLY A 18 11.29 -5.47 10.25
C GLY A 18 10.91 -5.70 8.78
N ARG A 19 10.83 -6.96 8.38
CA ARG A 19 10.44 -7.34 7.02
C ARG A 19 8.99 -6.96 6.76
N THR A 20 8.74 -6.17 5.72
CA THR A 20 7.47 -5.48 5.47
C THR A 20 6.91 -5.83 4.10
N LEU A 21 5.65 -6.23 4.04
CA LEU A 21 4.84 -6.24 2.81
C LEU A 21 4.13 -4.89 2.67
N ILE A 22 4.44 -4.19 1.58
CA ILE A 22 4.05 -2.76 1.45
C ILE A 22 2.62 -2.55 0.95
N HIS A 23 1.92 -3.59 0.53
CA HIS A 23 0.59 -3.48 -0.06
C HIS A 23 -0.19 -4.80 0.06
N GLU A 24 -0.97 -4.92 1.11
CA GLU A 24 -1.89 -6.04 1.34
C GLU A 24 -3.21 -5.50 1.86
N HIS A 25 -4.32 -6.15 1.54
CA HIS A 25 -5.65 -5.80 2.02
C HIS A 25 -6.17 -6.88 2.95
N VAL A 26 -6.27 -6.59 4.23
CA VAL A 26 -6.84 -7.53 5.21
C VAL A 26 -8.33 -7.76 4.96
N PHE A 27 -9.04 -6.69 4.60
CA PHE A 27 -10.47 -6.71 4.33
C PHE A 27 -10.83 -5.73 3.23
N VAL A 28 -11.63 -6.16 2.26
CA VAL A 28 -12.20 -5.28 1.23
C VAL A 28 -13.69 -5.55 1.08
N GLU A 29 -14.46 -4.47 1.00
CA GLU A 29 -15.87 -4.47 0.64
C GLU A 29 -16.16 -3.28 -0.28
N TYR A 30 -16.44 -3.57 -1.56
CA TYR A 30 -16.88 -2.53 -2.48
C TYR A 30 -18.33 -2.13 -2.18
N GLY A 31 -18.59 -0.86 -1.99
CA GLY A 31 -19.94 -0.37 -1.69
C GLY A 31 -19.95 0.97 -0.96
N GLY A 32 -18.77 1.48 -0.68
CA GLY A 32 -18.58 2.79 -0.04
C GLY A 32 -18.65 2.76 1.48
N PRO A 33 -18.32 3.89 2.09
CA PRO A 33 -18.26 4.03 3.54
C PRO A 33 -19.68 4.04 4.10
N SER A 34 -20.20 2.89 4.49
CA SER A 34 -21.34 2.84 5.39
C SER A 34 -20.86 2.23 6.71
N ALA A 35 -21.26 2.84 7.81
CA ALA A 35 -21.00 2.29 9.15
C ALA A 35 -21.54 0.85 9.29
N ASP A 36 -22.44 0.45 8.41
CA ASP A 36 -23.02 -0.89 8.33
C ASP A 36 -22.09 -1.94 7.70
N CYS A 37 -20.98 -1.54 7.07
CA CYS A 37 -19.95 -2.44 6.52
C CYS A 37 -19.07 -3.07 7.60
N LEU A 38 -19.14 -2.61 8.85
CA LEU A 38 -18.43 -3.24 9.95
C LEU A 38 -19.05 -4.59 10.27
N PRO A 39 -18.37 -5.70 9.95
CA PRO A 39 -18.86 -7.01 10.39
C PRO A 39 -18.95 -6.98 11.91
N SER A 40 -20.11 -7.28 12.47
CA SER A 40 -20.35 -7.28 13.90
C SER A 40 -20.51 -8.69 14.45
N GLY A 41 -20.19 -8.87 15.72
CA GLY A 41 -20.43 -10.12 16.42
C GLY A 41 -19.68 -11.32 15.84
N ARG A 42 -20.40 -12.43 15.58
CA ARG A 42 -19.79 -13.68 15.08
C ARG A 42 -19.12 -13.54 13.71
N LYS A 43 -19.67 -12.71 12.82
CA LYS A 43 -19.06 -12.45 11.51
C LYS A 43 -17.70 -11.78 11.66
N PHE A 44 -17.59 -10.76 12.52
CA PHE A 44 -16.33 -10.08 12.81
C PHE A 44 -15.25 -11.06 13.27
N SER A 45 -15.56 -11.89 14.28
CA SER A 45 -14.60 -12.87 14.81
C SER A 45 -14.19 -13.94 13.78
N ALA A 46 -15.12 -14.38 12.93
CA ALA A 46 -14.84 -15.36 11.87
C ALA A 46 -13.94 -14.75 10.77
N ILE A 47 -14.21 -13.51 10.36
CA ILE A 47 -13.38 -12.77 9.39
C ILE A 47 -12.00 -12.55 9.96
N ALA A 48 -11.89 -12.07 11.19
CA ALA A 48 -10.61 -11.87 11.87
C ALA A 48 -9.79 -13.17 11.97
N ALA A 49 -10.45 -14.30 12.27
CA ALA A 49 -9.79 -15.60 12.33
C ALA A 49 -9.24 -16.04 10.96
N ARG A 50 -10.01 -15.83 9.88
CA ARG A 50 -9.56 -16.13 8.52
C ARG A 50 -8.38 -15.27 8.12
N CYS A 51 -8.46 -13.95 8.31
CA CYS A 51 -7.37 -13.03 8.02
C CYS A 51 -6.11 -13.34 8.85
N ALA A 52 -6.29 -13.70 10.12
CA ALA A 52 -5.18 -14.13 10.98
C ALA A 52 -4.49 -15.42 10.47
N GLY A 53 -5.19 -16.27 9.73
CA GLY A 53 -4.59 -17.43 9.05
C GLY A 53 -3.52 -17.00 8.04
N PHE A 54 -3.83 -16.05 7.17
CA PHE A 54 -2.86 -15.45 6.23
C PHE A 54 -1.72 -14.74 6.95
N GLY A 55 -2.04 -13.93 7.98
CA GLY A 55 -1.04 -13.24 8.77
C GLY A 55 -0.05 -14.19 9.45
N LYS A 56 -0.51 -15.31 10.00
CA LYS A 56 0.37 -16.35 10.55
C LYS A 56 1.23 -17.01 9.47
N GLY A 57 0.65 -17.23 8.28
CA GLY A 57 1.38 -17.77 7.13
C GLY A 57 2.59 -16.92 6.75
N ILE A 58 2.41 -15.61 6.58
CA ILE A 58 3.52 -14.72 6.19
C ILE A 58 4.58 -14.55 7.31
N ARG A 59 4.19 -14.68 8.57
CA ARG A 59 5.15 -14.68 9.68
C ARG A 59 6.17 -15.80 9.60
N THR A 60 5.85 -16.95 9.00
CA THR A 60 6.80 -18.06 8.80
C THR A 60 7.95 -17.67 7.87
N TYR A 61 7.75 -16.62 7.05
CA TYR A 61 8.79 -16.00 6.19
C TYR A 61 9.46 -14.78 6.84
N GLY A 62 9.25 -14.57 8.14
CA GLY A 62 9.86 -13.46 8.88
C GLY A 62 9.19 -12.11 8.67
N VAL A 63 8.02 -12.05 8.01
CA VAL A 63 7.28 -10.79 7.86
C VAL A 63 6.82 -10.32 9.24
N ALA A 64 7.18 -9.09 9.58
CA ALA A 64 6.81 -8.44 10.84
C ALA A 64 5.73 -7.37 10.64
N THR A 65 5.71 -6.72 9.48
CA THR A 65 4.81 -5.60 9.19
C THR A 65 4.07 -5.79 7.87
N VAL A 66 2.82 -5.35 7.86
CA VAL A 66 1.96 -5.24 6.67
C VAL A 66 1.45 -3.81 6.57
N VAL A 67 1.56 -3.22 5.39
CA VAL A 67 0.85 -1.99 5.06
C VAL A 67 -0.47 -2.37 4.39
N ASP A 68 -1.56 -1.96 5.00
CA ASP A 68 -2.92 -2.13 4.47
C ASP A 68 -3.43 -0.79 3.92
N PRO A 69 -3.30 -0.55 2.59
CA PRO A 69 -3.72 0.69 1.97
C PRO A 69 -5.21 0.70 1.60
N THR A 70 -6.04 -0.07 2.28
CA THR A 70 -7.49 -0.03 2.10
C THR A 70 -8.03 1.33 2.49
N THR A 71 -8.70 1.98 1.55
CA THR A 71 -9.29 3.31 1.71
C THR A 71 -10.72 3.23 2.25
N VAL A 72 -11.27 4.38 2.61
CA VAL A 72 -12.63 4.49 3.16
C VAL A 72 -13.69 3.88 2.23
N ASP A 73 -13.56 4.07 0.93
CA ASP A 73 -14.49 3.58 -0.09
C ASP A 73 -14.29 2.10 -0.50
N LEU A 74 -13.24 1.48 0.01
CA LEU A 74 -12.99 0.03 -0.10
C LEU A 74 -13.36 -0.75 1.17
N GLY A 75 -14.08 -0.13 2.10
CA GLY A 75 -14.54 -0.80 3.32
C GLY A 75 -13.45 -0.92 4.40
N ARG A 76 -12.51 0.03 4.48
CA ARG A 76 -11.50 0.10 5.52
C ARG A 76 -12.10 -0.12 6.91
N ASN A 77 -11.48 -1.02 7.70
CA ASN A 77 -11.96 -1.37 9.03
C ASN A 77 -10.80 -1.39 10.05
N PRO A 78 -10.49 -0.25 10.69
CA PRO A 78 -9.38 -0.14 11.64
C PRO A 78 -9.46 -1.11 12.82
N LEU A 79 -10.66 -1.38 13.34
CA LEU A 79 -10.87 -2.31 14.45
C LEU A 79 -10.56 -3.77 14.06
N LEU A 80 -10.90 -4.15 12.83
CA LEU A 80 -10.54 -5.47 12.30
C LEU A 80 -9.03 -5.60 12.12
N LEU A 81 -8.36 -4.55 11.63
CA LEU A 81 -6.90 -4.53 11.52
C LEU A 81 -6.23 -4.69 12.89
N ALA A 82 -6.73 -3.99 13.92
CA ALA A 82 -6.22 -4.13 15.28
C ALA A 82 -6.43 -5.55 15.84
N GLU A 83 -7.58 -6.16 15.60
CA GLU A 83 -7.88 -7.54 16.02
C GLU A 83 -6.98 -8.56 15.31
N VAL A 84 -6.76 -8.41 13.99
CA VAL A 84 -5.85 -9.29 13.23
C VAL A 84 -4.41 -9.10 13.71
N ALA A 85 -3.97 -7.86 13.95
CA ALA A 85 -2.66 -7.57 14.53
C ALA A 85 -2.47 -8.28 15.89
N ALA A 86 -3.46 -8.17 16.79
CA ALA A 86 -3.41 -8.82 18.10
C ALA A 86 -3.34 -10.35 17.99
N ARG A 87 -4.07 -10.96 17.05
CA ARG A 87 -4.07 -12.44 16.85
C ARG A 87 -2.80 -12.99 16.21
N THR A 88 -2.07 -12.15 15.47
CA THR A 88 -0.93 -12.59 14.65
C THR A 88 0.41 -12.11 15.17
N GLY A 89 0.43 -11.05 15.98
CA GLY A 89 1.65 -10.33 16.35
C GLY A 89 2.27 -9.56 15.18
N LEU A 90 1.52 -9.33 14.09
CA LEU A 90 1.93 -8.43 13.02
C LEU A 90 1.73 -6.97 13.43
N THR A 91 2.62 -6.12 13.00
CA THR A 91 2.37 -4.70 12.90
C THR A 91 1.54 -4.43 11.64
N ILE A 92 0.39 -3.76 11.76
CA ILE A 92 -0.44 -3.40 10.61
C ILE A 92 -0.55 -1.87 10.54
N ILE A 93 -0.11 -1.29 9.42
CA ILE A 93 -0.20 0.14 9.14
C ILE A 93 -1.42 0.35 8.26
N CYS A 94 -2.44 1.05 8.76
CA CYS A 94 -3.63 1.39 7.98
C CYS A 94 -3.47 2.72 7.25
N ALA A 95 -4.25 2.90 6.17
CA ALA A 95 -4.22 4.10 5.36
C ALA A 95 -5.41 5.03 5.61
N THR A 96 -5.19 6.31 5.37
CA THR A 96 -6.21 7.25 4.92
C THR A 96 -6.20 7.33 3.40
N GLY A 97 -7.22 7.92 2.79
CA GLY A 97 -7.25 8.12 1.35
C GLY A 97 -8.56 7.69 0.72
N ILE A 98 -8.61 7.82 -0.62
CA ILE A 98 -9.78 7.50 -1.44
C ILE A 98 -9.29 6.77 -2.70
N TYR A 99 -10.01 5.71 -3.10
CA TYR A 99 -9.64 4.86 -4.23
C TYR A 99 -10.36 5.24 -5.54
N SER A 100 -11.62 5.70 -5.48
CA SER A 100 -12.38 5.96 -6.69
C SER A 100 -12.74 7.43 -6.84
N THR A 101 -12.76 7.92 -8.09
CA THR A 101 -13.23 9.28 -8.41
C THR A 101 -14.67 9.50 -7.98
N GLY A 102 -15.53 8.47 -8.08
CA GLY A 102 -16.92 8.54 -7.62
C GLY A 102 -17.03 8.79 -6.12
N ALA A 103 -16.21 8.09 -5.32
CA ALA A 103 -16.15 8.31 -3.87
C ALA A 103 -15.55 9.69 -3.55
N TYR A 104 -14.49 10.11 -4.25
CA TYR A 104 -13.91 11.44 -4.11
C TYR A 104 -14.96 12.54 -4.30
N MET A 105 -15.71 12.49 -5.40
CA MET A 105 -16.76 13.47 -5.70
C MET A 105 -17.88 13.47 -4.65
N LYS A 106 -18.26 12.31 -4.13
CA LYS A 106 -19.25 12.18 -3.07
C LYS A 106 -18.74 12.80 -1.77
N ILE A 107 -17.57 12.38 -1.30
CA ILE A 107 -16.96 12.85 -0.03
C ILE A 107 -16.71 14.36 -0.09
N ARG A 108 -16.09 14.85 -1.17
CA ARG A 108 -15.87 16.28 -1.40
C ARG A 108 -17.16 17.11 -1.28
N ARG A 109 -18.26 16.62 -1.86
CA ARG A 109 -19.57 17.28 -1.77
C ARG A 109 -20.15 17.25 -0.36
N GLU A 110 -20.04 16.12 0.34
CA GLU A 110 -20.53 15.95 1.71
C GLU A 110 -19.77 16.84 2.70
N LEU A 111 -18.46 17.00 2.50
CA LEU A 111 -17.63 17.89 3.30
C LEU A 111 -17.83 19.38 2.97
N GLY A 112 -18.36 19.70 1.79
CA GLY A 112 -18.70 21.09 1.39
C GLY A 112 -17.52 22.02 1.13
N GLY A 113 -16.28 21.52 1.00
CA GLY A 113 -15.09 22.35 1.04
C GLY A 113 -13.99 22.10 -0.02
N GLY A 114 -14.26 21.38 -1.10
CA GLY A 114 -13.28 21.15 -2.16
C GLY A 114 -12.04 20.35 -1.72
N ILE A 115 -10.88 20.64 -2.33
CA ILE A 115 -9.60 19.96 -2.04
C ILE A 115 -9.20 20.14 -0.57
N ASP A 116 -9.43 21.34 -0.01
CA ASP A 116 -9.02 21.66 1.36
C ASP A 116 -9.74 20.78 2.38
N ALA A 117 -11.06 20.58 2.23
CA ALA A 117 -11.83 19.73 3.12
C ALA A 117 -11.41 18.25 3.05
N VAL A 118 -11.07 17.76 1.85
CA VAL A 118 -10.53 16.39 1.71
C VAL A 118 -9.13 16.27 2.32
N SER A 119 -8.30 17.32 2.19
CA SER A 119 -6.97 17.36 2.86
C SER A 119 -7.12 17.32 4.38
N GLU A 120 -8.05 18.10 4.95
CA GLU A 120 -8.31 18.13 6.40
C GLU A 120 -8.82 16.77 6.90
N LEU A 121 -9.69 16.08 6.15
CA LEU A 121 -10.08 14.70 6.47
C LEU A 121 -8.86 13.78 6.60
N PHE A 122 -7.94 13.82 5.62
CA PHE A 122 -6.74 12.99 5.67
C PHE A 122 -5.84 13.39 6.85
N ILE A 123 -5.68 14.69 7.12
CA ILE A 123 -4.90 15.18 8.27
C ILE A 123 -5.52 14.70 9.58
N GLN A 124 -6.83 14.80 9.74
CA GLN A 124 -7.54 14.32 10.92
C GLN A 124 -7.32 12.83 11.15
N GLU A 125 -7.48 12.00 10.11
CA GLU A 125 -7.25 10.55 10.22
C GLU A 125 -5.80 10.17 10.54
N LEU A 126 -4.83 11.00 10.13
CA LEU A 126 -3.41 10.81 10.45
C LEU A 126 -3.03 11.29 11.84
N THR A 127 -3.74 12.28 12.39
CA THR A 127 -3.33 12.97 13.63
C THR A 127 -4.25 12.71 14.83
N GLU A 128 -5.52 12.46 14.59
CA GLU A 128 -6.53 12.27 15.64
C GLU A 128 -7.05 10.84 15.69
N GLY A 129 -7.52 10.30 14.56
CA GLY A 129 -8.03 8.95 14.42
C GLY A 129 -9.00 8.80 13.26
N ILE A 130 -9.22 7.57 12.84
CA ILE A 130 -10.15 7.17 11.78
C ILE A 130 -11.52 6.96 12.41
N ASP A 131 -12.54 7.65 11.89
CA ASP A 131 -13.90 7.63 12.41
C ASP A 131 -13.94 7.88 13.95
N ASP A 132 -14.79 7.17 14.68
CA ASP A 132 -14.88 7.24 16.13
C ASP A 132 -13.79 6.42 16.86
N THR A 133 -12.82 5.87 16.13
CA THR A 133 -11.70 5.14 16.71
C THR A 133 -10.56 6.09 17.10
N ARG A 134 -9.64 5.61 17.94
CA ARG A 134 -8.36 6.30 18.21
C ARG A 134 -7.23 5.76 17.33
N ILE A 135 -7.55 4.90 16.39
CA ILE A 135 -6.58 4.31 15.47
C ILE A 135 -6.28 5.33 14.37
N LYS A 136 -5.02 5.70 14.25
CA LYS A 136 -4.55 6.70 13.28
C LYS A 136 -4.00 6.02 12.04
N ALA A 137 -4.23 6.63 10.88
CA ALA A 137 -3.56 6.20 9.65
C ALA A 137 -2.06 6.47 9.73
N GLY A 138 -1.27 5.61 9.10
CA GLY A 138 0.19 5.75 9.00
C GLY A 138 0.69 6.06 7.58
N ILE A 139 -0.21 6.02 6.59
CA ILE A 139 0.09 6.25 5.18
C ILE A 139 -1.14 6.83 4.47
N ILE A 140 -0.93 7.53 3.34
CA ILE A 140 -1.99 8.06 2.49
C ILE A 140 -2.06 7.22 1.21
N LYS A 141 -3.27 6.77 0.81
CA LYS A 141 -3.52 6.04 -0.44
C LYS A 141 -4.36 6.87 -1.40
N VAL A 142 -3.86 7.01 -2.63
CA VAL A 142 -4.56 7.70 -3.72
C VAL A 142 -4.42 6.94 -5.04
N VAL A 143 -5.21 7.29 -6.04
CA VAL A 143 -5.36 6.53 -7.27
C VAL A 143 -5.34 7.43 -8.51
N THR A 144 -4.83 6.87 -9.61
CA THR A 144 -5.22 7.25 -10.98
C THR A 144 -5.54 5.98 -11.77
N GLY A 145 -6.65 5.97 -12.49
CA GLY A 145 -7.12 4.78 -13.22
C GLY A 145 -7.52 5.07 -14.67
N HIS A 146 -7.51 6.33 -15.09
CA HIS A 146 -7.83 6.73 -16.45
C HIS A 146 -6.57 6.74 -17.34
N PRO A 147 -6.70 6.71 -18.67
CA PRO A 147 -5.54 6.77 -19.57
C PRO A 147 -4.79 8.11 -19.52
N VAL A 148 -5.38 9.12 -18.92
CA VAL A 148 -4.78 10.42 -18.57
C VAL A 148 -5.28 10.82 -17.20
N ILE A 149 -4.48 11.58 -16.44
CA ILE A 149 -4.93 12.09 -15.13
C ILE A 149 -6.02 13.13 -15.36
N ILE A 150 -7.24 12.79 -14.96
CA ILE A 150 -8.40 13.70 -15.02
C ILE A 150 -8.39 14.68 -13.83
N GLU A 151 -9.23 15.70 -13.86
CA GLU A 151 -9.18 16.76 -12.85
C GLU A 151 -9.48 16.24 -11.44
N GLU A 152 -10.44 15.33 -11.28
CA GLU A 152 -10.78 14.74 -9.99
C GLU A 152 -9.62 13.91 -9.39
N GLU A 153 -8.88 13.20 -10.23
CA GLU A 153 -7.67 12.46 -9.81
C GLU A 153 -6.54 13.43 -9.44
N ARG A 154 -6.40 14.52 -10.21
CA ARG A 154 -5.44 15.57 -9.90
C ARG A 154 -5.74 16.25 -8.58
N GLU A 155 -7.01 16.62 -8.34
CA GLU A 155 -7.46 17.20 -7.06
C GLU A 155 -7.19 16.23 -5.89
N LEU A 156 -7.44 14.92 -6.07
CA LEU A 156 -7.18 13.90 -5.06
C LEU A 156 -5.68 13.79 -4.75
N LEU A 157 -4.81 13.81 -5.78
CA LEU A 157 -3.36 13.84 -5.60
C LEU A 157 -2.92 15.11 -4.84
N LEU A 158 -3.50 16.26 -5.15
CA LEU A 158 -3.18 17.52 -4.45
C LEU A 158 -3.67 17.52 -2.99
N ALA A 159 -4.83 16.93 -2.70
CA ALA A 159 -5.32 16.75 -1.34
C ALA A 159 -4.36 15.88 -0.52
N ALA A 160 -3.92 14.76 -1.10
CA ALA A 160 -2.91 13.89 -0.46
C ALA A 160 -1.57 14.58 -0.26
N ALA A 161 -1.12 15.37 -1.24
CA ALA A 161 0.13 16.13 -1.12
C ALA A 161 0.06 17.13 0.05
N ARG A 162 -1.01 17.90 0.18
CA ARG A 162 -1.20 18.83 1.31
C ARG A 162 -1.18 18.12 2.64
N ALA A 163 -1.90 17.00 2.77
CA ALA A 163 -1.90 16.21 3.99
C ALA A 163 -0.51 15.63 4.29
N SER A 164 0.20 15.14 3.28
CA SER A 164 1.58 14.63 3.42
C SER A 164 2.55 15.72 3.88
N VAL A 165 2.50 16.92 3.28
CA VAL A 165 3.35 18.05 3.66
C VAL A 165 3.05 18.51 5.09
N ALA A 166 1.78 18.58 5.48
CA ALA A 166 1.36 19.01 6.81
C ALA A 166 1.74 18.04 7.92
N THR A 167 1.64 16.73 7.67
CA THR A 167 1.82 15.69 8.70
C THR A 167 3.15 14.94 8.60
N GLY A 168 3.80 14.98 7.43
CA GLY A 168 4.95 14.15 7.10
C GLY A 168 4.59 12.69 6.81
N ALA A 169 3.32 12.32 6.65
CA ALA A 169 2.91 10.98 6.27
C ALA A 169 3.32 10.66 4.83
N PRO A 170 3.81 9.44 4.54
CA PRO A 170 4.16 9.04 3.17
C PRO A 170 2.93 8.72 2.34
N ILE A 171 3.12 8.66 1.01
CA ILE A 171 2.05 8.37 0.03
C ILE A 171 2.37 7.07 -0.71
N ILE A 172 1.36 6.21 -0.85
CA ILE A 172 1.35 5.11 -1.81
C ILE A 172 0.26 5.37 -2.85
N THR A 173 0.61 5.26 -4.13
CA THR A 173 -0.34 5.51 -5.22
C THR A 173 -0.85 4.20 -5.82
N HIS A 174 -1.89 4.30 -6.62
CA HIS A 174 -2.34 3.26 -7.54
C HIS A 174 -2.16 3.76 -8.96
N THR A 175 -1.62 2.92 -9.83
CA THR A 175 -1.59 3.11 -11.28
C THR A 175 -2.07 1.84 -11.99
N GLU A 176 -2.41 1.96 -13.27
CA GLU A 176 -2.60 0.79 -14.14
C GLU A 176 -1.32 0.47 -14.94
N GLY A 177 -0.15 0.65 -14.32
CA GLY A 177 1.16 0.46 -14.96
C GLY A 177 1.58 1.61 -15.88
N VAL A 178 0.86 2.73 -15.79
CA VAL A 178 1.11 3.98 -16.53
C VAL A 178 0.88 5.18 -15.62
N LEU A 179 1.24 6.38 -16.05
CA LEU A 179 1.01 7.66 -15.32
C LEU A 179 1.77 7.82 -13.99
N GLY A 180 2.61 6.86 -13.60
CA GLY A 180 3.37 6.96 -12.34
C GLY A 180 4.38 8.11 -12.34
N VAL A 181 4.96 8.44 -13.50
CA VAL A 181 5.86 9.59 -13.66
C VAL A 181 5.10 10.90 -13.49
N GLU A 182 3.89 10.97 -14.03
CA GLU A 182 2.99 12.11 -13.91
C GLU A 182 2.50 12.28 -12.47
N GLN A 183 2.13 11.18 -11.79
CA GLN A 183 1.79 11.21 -10.36
C GLN A 183 2.96 11.72 -9.52
N GLN A 184 4.18 11.19 -9.74
CA GLN A 184 5.40 11.62 -9.06
C GLN A 184 5.62 13.13 -9.25
N LYS A 185 5.44 13.62 -10.49
CA LYS A 185 5.60 15.04 -10.79
C LYS A 185 4.57 15.91 -10.05
N ILE A 186 3.28 15.55 -10.11
CA ILE A 186 2.21 16.32 -9.44
C ILE A 186 2.45 16.39 -7.94
N LEU A 187 2.77 15.26 -7.30
CA LEU A 187 3.03 15.19 -5.87
C LEU A 187 4.30 15.96 -5.49
N GLY A 188 5.36 15.83 -6.29
CA GLY A 188 6.62 16.54 -6.08
C GLY A 188 6.49 18.06 -6.25
N ASP A 189 5.80 18.52 -7.30
CA ASP A 189 5.52 19.96 -7.52
C ASP A 189 4.69 20.55 -6.38
N ALA A 190 3.86 19.73 -5.73
CA ALA A 190 3.07 20.11 -4.56
C ALA A 190 3.84 20.02 -3.22
N GLY A 191 5.14 19.72 -3.25
CA GLY A 191 6.04 19.76 -2.09
C GLY A 191 6.26 18.43 -1.37
N VAL A 192 5.75 17.31 -1.89
CA VAL A 192 6.03 15.98 -1.30
C VAL A 192 7.43 15.53 -1.72
N PRO A 193 8.34 15.24 -0.77
CA PRO A 193 9.64 14.71 -1.13
C PRO A 193 9.49 13.37 -1.89
N PRO A 194 10.12 13.19 -3.07
CA PRO A 194 9.93 12.01 -3.91
C PRO A 194 10.20 10.67 -3.18
N HIS A 195 11.20 10.63 -2.29
CA HIS A 195 11.50 9.44 -1.47
C HIS A 195 10.41 9.11 -0.42
N ARG A 196 9.35 9.90 -0.34
CA ARG A 196 8.13 9.66 0.46
C ARG A 196 6.96 9.18 -0.40
N ILE A 197 7.23 8.86 -1.67
CA ILE A 197 6.22 8.42 -2.64
C ILE A 197 6.56 7.01 -3.11
N ILE A 198 5.58 6.11 -3.03
CA ILE A 198 5.60 4.80 -3.70
C ILE A 198 4.63 4.85 -4.88
N ILE A 199 5.13 4.55 -6.07
CA ILE A 199 4.31 4.37 -7.26
C ILE A 199 3.87 2.90 -7.31
N GLY A 200 2.62 2.67 -6.88
CA GLY A 200 2.02 1.34 -6.79
C GLY A 200 1.68 0.74 -8.16
N HIS A 201 1.58 -0.57 -8.21
CA HIS A 201 1.25 -1.39 -9.38
C HIS A 201 2.12 -1.14 -10.62
N SER A 202 3.31 -0.59 -10.41
CA SER A 202 4.28 -0.38 -11.49
C SER A 202 4.69 -1.70 -12.18
N CYS A 203 4.48 -2.83 -11.51
CA CYS A 203 4.68 -4.18 -12.06
C CYS A 203 3.76 -4.55 -13.23
N LEU A 204 2.70 -3.77 -13.49
CA LEU A 204 1.87 -3.92 -14.68
C LEU A 204 2.55 -3.41 -15.95
N SER A 205 3.53 -2.51 -15.81
CA SER A 205 4.36 -2.08 -16.93
C SER A 205 5.50 -3.06 -17.20
N ARG A 206 5.82 -3.29 -18.49
CA ARG A 206 7.04 -3.96 -18.93
C ARG A 206 8.09 -2.98 -19.45
N ASP A 207 7.74 -1.70 -19.45
CA ASP A 207 8.61 -0.63 -19.93
C ASP A 207 9.67 -0.30 -18.87
N PHE A 208 10.92 -0.71 -19.18
CA PHE A 208 12.06 -0.47 -18.32
C PHE A 208 12.35 1.03 -18.17
N ASP A 209 12.17 1.83 -19.22
CA ASP A 209 12.40 3.27 -19.19
C ASP A 209 11.36 3.98 -18.30
N TYR A 210 10.11 3.48 -18.28
CA TYR A 210 9.09 3.95 -17.33
C TYR A 210 9.56 3.77 -15.88
N HIS A 211 10.02 2.58 -15.53
CA HIS A 211 10.52 2.31 -14.18
C HIS A 211 11.75 3.15 -13.85
N GLN A 212 12.70 3.28 -14.80
CA GLN A 212 13.90 4.10 -14.59
C GLN A 212 13.56 5.57 -14.37
N ARG A 213 12.57 6.13 -15.06
CA ARG A 213 12.15 7.52 -14.87
C ARG A 213 11.65 7.76 -13.45
N ILE A 214 10.85 6.83 -12.90
CA ILE A 214 10.36 6.92 -11.52
C ILE A 214 11.54 6.84 -10.54
N VAL A 215 12.43 5.86 -10.71
CA VAL A 215 13.59 5.67 -9.82
C VAL A 215 14.53 6.87 -9.86
N ARG A 216 14.83 7.40 -11.05
CA ARG A 216 15.68 8.60 -11.22
C ARG A 216 15.04 9.87 -10.65
N GLY A 217 13.71 9.89 -10.58
CA GLY A 217 12.94 10.93 -9.88
C GLY A 217 12.89 10.74 -8.36
N ASP A 218 13.64 9.79 -7.80
CA ASP A 218 13.82 9.51 -6.37
C ASP A 218 12.62 8.89 -5.65
N SER A 219 11.59 8.42 -6.37
CA SER A 219 10.47 7.67 -5.78
C SER A 219 10.72 6.17 -5.77
N TYR A 220 9.93 5.45 -4.97
CA TYR A 220 9.93 3.99 -4.96
C TYR A 220 8.99 3.43 -6.02
N VAL A 221 9.41 2.35 -6.64
CA VAL A 221 8.64 1.54 -7.60
C VAL A 221 8.13 0.29 -6.86
N ALA A 222 6.81 0.08 -6.84
CA ALA A 222 6.25 -1.12 -6.23
C ALA A 222 5.94 -2.21 -7.27
N PHE A 223 6.51 -3.39 -7.02
CA PHE A 223 6.13 -4.65 -7.64
C PHE A 223 5.20 -5.38 -6.66
N ASP A 224 3.97 -4.96 -6.59
CA ASP A 224 3.04 -5.25 -5.52
C ASP A 224 1.78 -6.03 -5.94
N ARG A 225 1.80 -6.69 -7.11
CA ARG A 225 0.70 -7.55 -7.60
C ARG A 225 1.15 -8.99 -7.91
N PHE A 226 2.17 -9.50 -7.22
CA PHE A 226 2.56 -10.89 -7.40
C PHE A 226 1.44 -11.85 -7.02
N GLY A 227 1.22 -12.86 -7.86
CA GLY A 227 0.15 -13.84 -7.72
C GLY A 227 -1.19 -13.44 -8.34
N MET A 228 -1.41 -12.15 -8.62
CA MET A 228 -2.64 -11.67 -9.25
C MET A 228 -2.74 -12.15 -10.71
N PRO A 229 -3.91 -12.66 -11.14
CA PRO A 229 -4.04 -13.35 -12.43
C PRO A 229 -4.02 -12.45 -13.67
N ASP A 230 -4.01 -11.14 -13.52
CA ASP A 230 -3.97 -10.14 -14.60
C ASP A 230 -2.66 -10.17 -15.41
N MET A 231 -1.56 -10.66 -14.81
CA MET A 231 -0.27 -10.87 -15.49
C MET A 231 0.47 -12.06 -14.83
N PRO A 232 1.19 -12.89 -15.60
CA PRO A 232 2.02 -13.97 -15.04
C PRO A 232 3.14 -13.45 -14.15
N ASP A 233 3.41 -14.16 -13.03
CA ASP A 233 4.51 -13.83 -12.12
C ASP A 233 5.88 -13.86 -12.80
N GLU A 234 6.06 -14.74 -13.77
CA GLU A 234 7.28 -14.85 -14.59
C GLU A 234 7.56 -13.54 -15.34
N THR A 235 6.52 -12.88 -15.84
CA THR A 235 6.63 -11.59 -16.53
C THR A 235 7.00 -10.47 -15.56
N ARG A 236 6.36 -10.43 -14.38
CA ARG A 236 6.67 -9.46 -13.33
C ARG A 236 8.09 -9.67 -12.80
N ALA A 237 8.47 -10.92 -12.54
CA ALA A 237 9.80 -11.29 -12.06
C ALA A 237 10.89 -10.91 -13.07
N ALA A 238 10.67 -11.13 -14.37
CA ALA A 238 11.61 -10.72 -15.41
C ALA A 238 11.81 -9.19 -15.47
N SER A 239 10.74 -8.40 -15.28
CA SER A 239 10.84 -6.94 -15.21
C SER A 239 11.55 -6.48 -13.94
N LEU A 240 11.26 -7.10 -12.79
CA LEU A 240 11.95 -6.84 -11.53
C LEU A 240 13.43 -7.20 -11.61
N GLN A 241 13.79 -8.37 -12.21
CA GLN A 241 15.18 -8.79 -12.39
C GLN A 241 16.00 -7.76 -13.16
N LYS A 242 15.47 -7.22 -14.26
CA LYS A 242 16.15 -6.17 -15.03
C LYS A 242 16.50 -4.94 -14.18
N LEU A 243 15.62 -4.57 -13.26
CA LEU A 243 15.85 -3.45 -12.35
C LEU A 243 16.89 -3.79 -11.27
N LEU A 244 16.89 -5.04 -10.77
CA LEU A 244 17.89 -5.53 -9.84
C LEU A 244 19.28 -5.58 -10.50
N ASP A 245 19.37 -6.07 -11.74
CA ASP A 245 20.61 -6.12 -12.53
C ASP A 245 21.16 -4.72 -12.84
N ALA A 246 20.27 -3.72 -12.97
CA ALA A 246 20.63 -2.32 -13.16
C ALA A 246 21.00 -1.59 -11.85
N GLY A 247 20.99 -2.29 -10.69
CA GLY A 247 21.40 -1.73 -9.40
C GLY A 247 20.34 -0.90 -8.68
N TYR A 248 19.06 -1.03 -9.05
CA TYR A 248 17.97 -0.22 -8.47
C TYR A 248 17.33 -0.83 -7.21
N ALA A 249 17.89 -1.88 -6.62
CA ALA A 249 17.32 -2.55 -5.44
C ALA A 249 16.89 -1.56 -4.33
N SER A 250 17.64 -0.48 -4.11
CA SER A 250 17.35 0.54 -3.08
C SER A 250 16.12 1.42 -3.35
N ARG A 251 15.43 1.21 -4.49
CA ARG A 251 14.22 1.93 -4.89
C ARG A 251 13.04 1.01 -5.19
N LEU A 252 13.17 -0.27 -4.92
CA LEU A 252 12.14 -1.28 -5.22
C LEU A 252 11.49 -1.77 -3.94
N MET A 253 10.18 -1.97 -3.97
CA MET A 253 9.41 -2.62 -2.91
C MET A 253 8.50 -3.68 -3.51
N VAL A 254 8.14 -4.68 -2.72
CA VAL A 254 7.39 -5.85 -3.20
C VAL A 254 6.21 -6.17 -2.29
N SER A 255 5.13 -6.67 -2.87
CA SER A 255 3.94 -7.18 -2.17
C SER A 255 3.04 -7.95 -3.14
N HIS A 256 1.75 -8.13 -2.78
CA HIS A 256 0.82 -8.95 -3.56
C HIS A 256 -0.47 -8.23 -3.93
N ASP A 257 -0.81 -7.10 -3.29
CA ASP A 257 -2.13 -6.48 -3.38
C ASP A 257 -3.23 -7.52 -3.07
N SER A 258 -2.90 -8.51 -2.21
CA SER A 258 -3.79 -9.63 -1.94
C SER A 258 -4.88 -9.24 -0.95
N VAL A 259 -6.11 -9.67 -1.24
CA VAL A 259 -7.28 -9.38 -0.40
C VAL A 259 -7.59 -10.59 0.48
N TRP A 260 -7.20 -10.56 1.76
CA TRP A 260 -7.33 -11.71 2.67
C TRP A 260 -8.78 -12.10 2.95
N TYR A 261 -9.67 -11.11 3.00
CA TYR A 261 -11.12 -11.32 2.99
C TYR A 261 -11.81 -10.28 2.12
N TRP A 262 -12.41 -10.73 1.03
CA TRP A 262 -13.20 -9.91 0.12
C TRP A 262 -14.68 -10.21 0.33
N ALA A 263 -15.45 -9.26 0.90
CA ALA A 263 -16.84 -9.51 1.30
C ALA A 263 -17.75 -9.88 0.11
N ASN A 264 -17.53 -9.20 -1.02
CA ASN A 264 -18.35 -9.36 -2.24
C ASN A 264 -17.53 -9.85 -3.44
N GLY A 265 -16.34 -10.42 -3.20
CA GLY A 265 -15.41 -10.85 -4.24
C GLY A 265 -15.01 -12.33 -4.15
N PRO A 266 -14.09 -12.75 -5.01
CA PRO A 266 -13.57 -14.11 -5.02
C PRO A 266 -12.73 -14.41 -3.78
N SER A 267 -12.65 -15.70 -3.43
CA SER A 267 -11.71 -16.16 -2.40
C SER A 267 -10.32 -16.31 -2.99
N ILE A 268 -9.32 -15.63 -2.42
CA ILE A 268 -7.91 -15.83 -2.78
C ILE A 268 -7.45 -17.23 -2.36
N GLY A 269 -6.39 -17.72 -3.01
CA GLY A 269 -5.84 -19.05 -2.76
C GLY A 269 -6.63 -20.18 -3.43
N THR A 270 -7.63 -19.87 -4.26
CA THR A 270 -8.48 -20.87 -4.93
C THR A 270 -8.71 -20.54 -6.41
N GLY A 271 -8.96 -21.53 -7.22
CA GLY A 271 -9.32 -21.36 -8.64
C GLY A 271 -8.31 -20.51 -9.42
N ALA A 272 -8.81 -19.50 -10.14
CA ALA A 272 -7.96 -18.55 -10.89
C ALA A 272 -7.06 -17.71 -9.96
N TYR A 273 -7.44 -17.54 -8.70
CA TYR A 273 -6.73 -16.76 -7.69
C TYR A 273 -5.85 -17.62 -6.77
N LYS A 274 -5.51 -18.86 -7.19
CA LYS A 274 -4.75 -19.83 -6.35
C LYS A 274 -3.37 -19.32 -5.92
N ASN A 275 -2.72 -18.53 -6.75
CA ASN A 275 -1.40 -17.95 -6.47
C ASN A 275 -1.48 -16.54 -5.85
N TRP A 276 -2.66 -15.91 -5.86
CA TRP A 276 -2.84 -14.58 -5.30
C TRP A 276 -3.04 -14.66 -3.78
N VAL A 277 -1.93 -14.92 -3.09
CA VAL A 277 -1.85 -15.08 -1.63
C VAL A 277 -0.61 -14.35 -1.12
N PRO A 278 -0.61 -13.86 0.12
CA PRO A 278 0.48 -13.03 0.62
C PRO A 278 1.80 -13.80 0.88
N THR A 279 1.86 -15.09 0.61
CA THR A 279 3.08 -15.91 0.65
C THR A 279 3.72 -16.13 -0.72
N ASN A 280 3.03 -15.79 -1.80
CA ASN A 280 3.44 -16.11 -3.18
C ASN A 280 4.84 -15.59 -3.54
N PHE A 281 5.20 -14.36 -3.10
CA PHE A 281 6.53 -13.80 -3.36
C PHE A 281 7.64 -14.70 -2.79
N PHE A 282 7.45 -15.19 -1.59
CA PHE A 282 8.44 -16.04 -0.90
C PHE A 282 8.51 -17.43 -1.51
N GLU A 283 7.36 -18.03 -1.84
CA GLU A 283 7.26 -19.42 -2.29
C GLU A 283 7.63 -19.61 -3.76
N ARG A 284 7.30 -18.63 -4.60
CA ARG A 284 7.42 -18.74 -6.05
C ARG A 284 8.35 -17.72 -6.68
N VAL A 285 8.25 -16.43 -6.29
CA VAL A 285 8.96 -15.36 -6.98
C VAL A 285 10.42 -15.29 -6.56
N ILE A 286 10.73 -15.39 -5.27
CA ILE A 286 12.13 -15.43 -4.81
C ILE A 286 12.92 -16.54 -5.49
N PRO A 287 12.44 -17.81 -5.60
CA PRO A 287 13.15 -18.83 -6.37
C PRO A 287 13.42 -18.46 -7.84
N MET A 288 12.47 -17.82 -8.52
CA MET A 288 12.66 -17.34 -9.90
C MET A 288 13.75 -16.27 -9.97
N LEU A 289 13.72 -15.28 -9.10
CA LEU A 289 14.69 -14.20 -9.05
C LEU A 289 16.09 -14.70 -8.67
N ARG A 290 16.20 -15.64 -7.72
CA ARG A 290 17.49 -16.29 -7.39
C ARG A 290 18.08 -17.05 -8.57
N PHE A 291 17.24 -17.75 -9.34
CA PHE A 291 17.67 -18.38 -10.58
C PHE A 291 18.17 -17.35 -11.60
N GLY A 292 17.60 -16.14 -11.61
CA GLY A 292 18.05 -15.00 -12.40
C GLY A 292 19.28 -14.26 -11.86
N GLY A 293 19.81 -14.69 -10.69
CA GLY A 293 21.02 -14.09 -10.08
C GLY A 293 20.77 -13.06 -8.99
N ALA A 294 19.51 -12.83 -8.59
CA ALA A 294 19.19 -11.92 -7.49
C ALA A 294 19.73 -12.44 -6.15
N THR A 295 20.23 -11.55 -5.31
CA THR A 295 20.90 -11.86 -4.04
C THR A 295 19.98 -11.70 -2.83
N ASP A 296 20.31 -12.37 -1.72
CA ASP A 296 19.59 -12.24 -0.47
C ASP A 296 19.67 -10.79 0.08
N GLU A 297 20.76 -10.08 -0.17
CA GLU A 297 20.91 -8.67 0.19
C GLU A 297 19.90 -7.77 -0.57
N GLN A 298 19.65 -8.06 -1.85
CA GLN A 298 18.63 -7.35 -2.63
C GLN A 298 17.23 -7.61 -2.06
N PHE A 299 16.92 -8.84 -1.63
CA PHE A 299 15.64 -9.15 -0.99
C PHE A 299 15.49 -8.44 0.35
N GLU A 300 16.52 -8.44 1.19
CA GLU A 300 16.48 -7.67 2.46
C GLU A 300 16.35 -6.18 2.20
N THR A 301 17.02 -5.65 1.19
CA THR A 301 16.88 -4.25 0.80
C THR A 301 15.42 -3.92 0.45
N MET A 302 14.77 -4.72 -0.41
CA MET A 302 13.38 -4.49 -0.84
C MET A 302 12.36 -4.68 0.29
N LEU A 303 12.57 -5.65 1.16
CA LEU A 303 11.59 -6.05 2.18
C LEU A 303 11.81 -5.36 3.53
N THR A 304 13.00 -4.89 3.84
CA THR A 304 13.35 -4.37 5.17
C THR A 304 13.91 -2.95 5.11
N GLU A 305 14.98 -2.72 4.36
CA GLU A 305 15.67 -1.43 4.37
C GLU A 305 14.87 -0.32 3.69
N ASN A 306 14.28 -0.59 2.53
CA ASN A 306 13.49 0.39 1.80
C ASN A 306 12.22 0.80 2.56
N PRO A 307 11.39 -0.10 3.10
CA PRO A 307 10.27 0.27 3.96
C PRO A 307 10.73 1.10 5.18
N ARG A 308 11.83 0.70 5.84
CA ARG A 308 12.36 1.45 6.97
C ARG A 308 12.73 2.89 6.58
N ARG A 309 13.47 3.08 5.48
CA ARG A 309 13.86 4.42 4.97
C ARG A 309 12.65 5.24 4.56
N PHE A 310 11.70 4.62 3.85
CA PHE A 310 10.47 5.26 3.40
C PHE A 310 9.66 5.83 4.56
N PHE A 311 9.44 5.06 5.62
CA PHE A 311 8.71 5.53 6.80
C PHE A 311 9.54 6.47 7.69
N ALA A 312 10.84 6.32 7.76
CA ALA A 312 11.72 7.24 8.48
C ALA A 312 11.79 8.64 7.84
N GLY A 313 11.51 8.75 6.54
CA GLY A 313 11.65 9.99 5.77
C GLY A 313 13.10 10.40 5.55
N GLY A 314 14.02 9.45 5.61
CA GLY A 314 15.40 9.63 5.25
C GLY A 314 15.62 9.51 3.74
N THR A 315 16.49 10.35 3.18
CA THR A 315 17.00 10.16 1.81
C THR A 315 17.82 8.86 1.78
N PRO A 316 17.64 7.99 0.80
CA PRO A 316 18.53 6.86 0.59
C PRO A 316 19.95 7.35 0.25
N GLN A 317 20.92 6.70 0.82
CA GLN A 317 22.34 6.88 0.45
C GLN A 317 22.62 6.08 -0.83
#